data_78279c2ac92f112efa2349405fc61291
#
_entry.id   78279c2ac92f112efa2349405fc61291
#
_cell.length_a   1.000
_cell.length_b   1.000
_cell.length_c   1.000
_cell.angle_alpha   90.00
_cell.angle_beta   90.00
_cell.angle_gamma   90.00
#
_symmetry.space_group_name_H-M   'P 1'
#
loop_
_entity.id
_entity.type
_entity.pdbx_description
1 polymer ?
#
loop_
_entity_poly.entity_id
_entity_poly.type
_entity_poly.pdbx_seq_one_letter_code
_entity_poly.pdbx_strand_id
1 'polypeptide(L)'
;MNQEFSDEHRRAAEGSFHAPASIFFLYMDECMRTFAILELESMCMEKIPSRLISLGKRLRKSSIRCLGVKPNWSDYPEELQRAIVSAEKICYPGPVYSEIFEAAGLSVFPRNYYHFLGNKVAQTDLFNLLEISHPRTKIYYGRDRLKRIESDFPYPFIAKTPLGSSQGSGVFLIRRPEDLSQYLETHNPAYIQEYLALDRDLRVVVIGARLVHAYWRIHREGDFRNNIAQGGIISFENIPAAALDFAMHVALKCRFDEVGLDICEYAGKYFVLEANMVYGQEGFRKKGLDIHQIIADLFST
;
A
#
# COMPACT_ATOMS: atom_id res chain seq x y z
N MET A 1 -12.04 -4.94 -54.52
CA MET A 1 -11.88 -3.78 -53.61
C MET A 1 -11.45 -4.27 -52.21
N ASN A 2 -10.59 -5.31 -52.15
CA ASN A 2 -10.12 -5.94 -50.90
C ASN A 2 -8.66 -6.42 -51.01
N GLN A 3 -7.81 -5.76 -51.80
CA GLN A 3 -6.37 -6.10 -51.92
C GLN A 3 -5.41 -4.92 -51.72
N GLU A 4 -5.91 -3.69 -51.64
CA GLU A 4 -5.04 -2.51 -51.44
C GLU A 4 -4.79 -2.11 -49.98
N PHE A 5 -5.49 -2.72 -49.02
CA PHE A 5 -5.31 -2.41 -47.58
C PHE A 5 -4.25 -3.25 -46.85
N SER A 6 -3.62 -4.24 -47.54
CA SER A 6 -2.62 -5.12 -46.90
C SER A 6 -1.17 -4.69 -47.09
N ASP A 7 -0.87 -3.79 -48.01
CA ASP A 7 0.52 -3.43 -48.39
C ASP A 7 1.05 -2.17 -47.68
N GLU A 8 0.19 -1.32 -47.13
CA GLU A 8 0.62 -0.16 -46.34
C GLU A 8 1.09 -0.53 -44.92
N HIS A 9 0.56 -1.58 -44.33
CA HIS A 9 0.99 -2.02 -42.99
C HIS A 9 2.27 -2.88 -42.97
N ARG A 10 2.75 -3.34 -44.12
CA ARG A 10 4.02 -4.08 -44.21
C ARG A 10 5.24 -3.20 -44.44
N ARG A 11 5.08 -1.95 -44.88
CA ARG A 11 6.22 -1.01 -45.06
C ARG A 11 6.57 -0.18 -43.83
N ALA A 12 5.76 -0.22 -42.78
CA ALA A 12 6.05 0.48 -41.50
C ALA A 12 6.86 -0.32 -40.51
N ALA A 13 7.18 -1.60 -40.77
CA ALA A 13 7.85 -2.48 -39.82
C ALA A 13 9.35 -2.70 -40.09
N GLU A 14 9.93 -2.12 -41.12
CA GLU A 14 11.35 -2.29 -41.47
C GLU A 14 12.21 -1.01 -41.38
N GLY A 15 11.77 -0.05 -40.55
CA GLY A 15 12.60 1.09 -40.16
C GLY A 15 13.40 0.75 -38.90
N SER A 16 14.47 -0.03 -39.03
CA SER A 16 15.45 -0.17 -37.96
C SER A 16 16.14 1.17 -37.74
N PHE A 17 15.69 1.90 -36.71
CA PHE A 17 16.45 3.03 -36.16
C PHE A 17 17.72 2.48 -35.50
N HIS A 18 18.78 2.35 -36.28
CA HIS A 18 20.13 2.24 -35.74
C HIS A 18 20.58 3.65 -35.36
N ALA A 19 20.39 4.02 -34.08
CA ALA A 19 21.14 5.14 -33.53
C ALA A 19 22.63 4.79 -33.61
N PRO A 20 23.48 5.68 -34.15
CA PRO A 20 24.93 5.37 -34.24
C PRO A 20 25.48 5.16 -32.84
N ALA A 21 26.24 4.09 -32.64
CA ALA A 21 26.88 3.71 -31.40
C ALA A 21 27.68 4.87 -30.75
N SER A 22 28.10 5.84 -31.55
CA SER A 22 28.78 7.06 -31.10
C SER A 22 27.91 7.98 -30.22
N ILE A 23 26.57 8.00 -30.38
CA ILE A 23 25.69 8.82 -29.53
C ILE A 23 25.50 8.15 -28.17
N PHE A 24 25.43 6.82 -28.13
CA PHE A 24 25.32 6.07 -26.89
C PHE A 24 26.60 6.18 -26.04
N PHE A 25 27.78 6.17 -26.67
CA PHE A 25 29.05 6.36 -25.98
C PHE A 25 29.22 7.81 -25.45
N LEU A 26 28.78 8.81 -26.19
CA LEU A 26 28.81 10.20 -25.73
C LEU A 26 27.90 10.45 -24.52
N TYR A 27 26.71 9.82 -24.51
CA TYR A 27 25.76 9.93 -23.38
C TYR A 27 26.27 9.21 -22.12
N MET A 28 26.94 8.05 -22.30
CA MET A 28 27.56 7.31 -21.21
C MET A 28 28.77 8.05 -20.63
N ASP A 29 29.59 8.71 -21.46
CA ASP A 29 30.77 9.46 -21.00
C ASP A 29 30.37 10.73 -20.25
N GLU A 30 29.29 11.40 -20.67
CA GLU A 30 28.74 12.57 -19.99
C GLU A 30 28.05 12.19 -18.67
N CYS A 31 27.35 11.07 -18.64
CA CYS A 31 26.74 10.50 -17.43
C CYS A 31 27.82 10.05 -16.43
N MET A 32 28.90 9.42 -16.90
CA MET A 32 30.03 8.99 -16.05
C MET A 32 30.87 10.18 -15.56
N ARG A 33 31.02 11.23 -16.35
CA ARG A 33 31.66 12.49 -15.90
C ARG A 33 30.82 13.22 -14.86
N THR A 34 29.49 13.23 -15.03
CA THR A 34 28.58 13.81 -14.04
C THR A 34 28.59 13.01 -12.73
N PHE A 35 28.68 11.67 -12.80
CA PHE A 35 28.88 10.81 -11.63
C PHE A 35 30.23 11.05 -10.95
N ALA A 36 31.30 11.17 -11.71
CA ALA A 36 32.65 11.43 -11.17
C ALA A 36 32.77 12.84 -10.54
N ILE A 37 32.08 13.84 -11.08
CA ILE A 37 32.06 15.20 -10.50
C ILE A 37 31.22 15.18 -9.21
N LEU A 38 30.11 14.45 -9.16
CA LEU A 38 29.31 14.28 -7.95
C LEU A 38 30.05 13.50 -6.86
N GLU A 39 30.91 12.53 -7.21
CA GLU A 39 31.79 11.85 -6.25
C GLU A 39 32.92 12.76 -5.73
N LEU A 40 33.51 13.62 -6.56
CA LEU A 40 34.57 14.56 -6.16
C LEU A 40 34.03 15.73 -5.31
N GLU A 41 32.83 16.22 -5.60
CA GLU A 41 32.18 17.23 -4.76
C GLU A 41 31.71 16.66 -3.42
N SER A 42 31.36 15.35 -3.36
CA SER A 42 31.02 14.62 -2.14
C SER A 42 32.20 14.52 -1.15
N MET A 43 33.44 14.63 -1.60
CA MET A 43 34.64 14.51 -0.73
C MET A 43 34.99 15.79 0.02
N CYS A 44 34.41 16.95 -0.29
CA CYS A 44 34.74 18.23 0.34
C CYS A 44 33.64 18.88 1.15
N MET A 45 32.49 18.24 1.33
CA MET A 45 31.43 18.79 2.17
C MET A 45 31.34 18.06 3.51
N GLU A 46 31.46 18.79 4.60
CA GLU A 46 31.11 18.32 5.95
C GLU A 46 29.76 17.58 5.87
N LYS A 47 29.80 16.28 6.17
CA LYS A 47 28.61 15.44 6.26
C LYS A 47 27.64 16.07 7.26
N ILE A 48 26.59 16.70 6.76
CA ILE A 48 25.39 16.91 7.59
C ILE A 48 24.81 15.51 7.82
N PRO A 49 24.99 14.89 8.98
CA PRO A 49 24.58 13.51 9.17
C PRO A 49 23.11 13.50 9.57
N SER A 50 22.21 13.71 8.64
CA SER A 50 20.86 13.23 8.86
C SER A 50 20.64 11.98 8.03
N ARG A 51 21.00 10.83 8.60
CA ARG A 51 20.77 9.52 7.99
C ARG A 51 19.33 9.36 7.50
N LEU A 52 18.40 10.09 8.12
CA LEU A 52 16.97 10.01 7.89
C LEU A 52 16.35 11.38 7.65
N ILE A 53 15.57 11.50 6.59
CA ILE A 53 14.76 12.68 6.29
C ILE A 53 13.32 12.25 6.08
N SER A 54 12.37 12.99 6.64
CA SER A 54 10.94 12.79 6.36
C SER A 54 10.41 13.96 5.54
N LEU A 55 9.66 13.67 4.48
CA LEU A 55 8.92 14.72 3.77
C LEU A 55 7.50 14.84 4.34
N GLY A 56 6.85 13.73 4.69
CA GLY A 56 5.50 13.73 5.25
C GLY A 56 5.44 14.19 6.70
N LYS A 57 4.22 14.58 7.11
CA LYS A 57 3.97 15.11 8.48
C LYS A 57 3.97 14.01 9.57
N ARG A 58 4.00 12.73 9.18
CA ARG A 58 3.81 11.61 10.10
C ARG A 58 4.85 11.57 11.22
N LEU A 59 6.09 11.96 10.94
CA LEU A 59 7.20 11.95 11.90
C LEU A 59 7.52 13.33 12.53
N ARG A 60 6.63 14.30 12.43
CA ARG A 60 6.87 15.67 13.00
C ARG A 60 7.11 15.70 14.52
N LYS A 61 6.62 14.68 15.23
CA LYS A 61 6.78 14.57 16.69
C LYS A 61 7.98 13.72 17.11
N SER A 62 8.75 13.21 16.16
CA SER A 62 9.97 12.43 16.40
C SER A 62 11.21 13.30 16.21
N SER A 63 12.40 12.74 16.51
CA SER A 63 13.69 13.37 16.26
C SER A 63 14.08 13.48 14.78
N ILE A 64 13.32 12.84 13.87
CA ILE A 64 13.62 12.85 12.43
C ILE A 64 13.28 14.21 11.81
N ARG A 65 14.24 14.77 11.05
CA ARG A 65 14.05 16.06 10.36
C ARG A 65 12.93 15.96 9.33
N CYS A 66 11.86 16.73 9.50
CA CYS A 66 10.72 16.79 8.58
C CYS A 66 10.79 18.05 7.72
N LEU A 67 10.90 17.86 6.39
CA LEU A 67 11.05 18.97 5.43
C LEU A 67 9.71 19.45 4.85
N GLY A 68 8.68 18.60 4.89
CA GLY A 68 7.40 18.84 4.20
C GLY A 68 7.46 18.41 2.73
N VAL A 69 6.31 17.98 2.20
CA VAL A 69 6.16 17.66 0.77
C VAL A 69 5.92 18.95 0.00
N LYS A 70 6.75 19.24 -1.00
CA LYS A 70 6.60 20.36 -1.94
C LYS A 70 5.87 19.91 -3.20
N PRO A 71 5.14 20.78 -3.91
CA PRO A 71 4.47 20.45 -5.16
C PRO A 71 5.42 19.96 -6.25
N ASN A 72 6.58 20.62 -6.41
CA ASN A 72 7.58 20.28 -7.41
C ASN A 72 8.96 20.09 -6.77
N TRP A 73 9.81 19.31 -7.42
CA TRP A 73 11.21 19.12 -6.98
C TRP A 73 11.99 20.45 -6.92
N SER A 74 11.80 21.33 -7.90
CA SER A 74 12.42 22.66 -7.97
C SER A 74 11.99 23.62 -6.85
N ASP A 75 10.90 23.30 -6.12
CA ASP A 75 10.46 24.13 -4.98
C ASP A 75 11.28 23.86 -3.71
N TYR A 76 12.11 22.83 -3.70
CA TYR A 76 13.09 22.63 -2.65
C TYR A 76 14.34 23.45 -2.94
N PRO A 77 14.83 24.27 -1.98
CA PRO A 77 16.15 24.89 -2.08
C PRO A 77 17.22 23.83 -2.37
N GLU A 78 18.27 24.18 -3.12
CA GLU A 78 19.34 23.26 -3.52
C GLU A 78 19.97 22.50 -2.34
N GLU A 79 20.16 23.17 -1.21
CA GLU A 79 20.65 22.55 0.02
C GLU A 79 19.75 21.40 0.48
N LEU A 80 18.42 21.58 0.42
CA LEU A 80 17.47 20.53 0.78
C LEU A 80 17.40 19.44 -0.27
N GLN A 81 17.52 19.75 -1.55
CA GLN A 81 17.62 18.76 -2.62
C GLN A 81 18.84 17.86 -2.38
N ARG A 82 20.02 18.44 -2.12
CA ARG A 82 21.22 17.69 -1.78
C ARG A 82 21.04 16.84 -0.53
N ALA A 83 20.44 17.38 0.53
CA ALA A 83 20.16 16.65 1.76
C ALA A 83 19.24 15.44 1.51
N ILE A 84 18.19 15.59 0.69
CA ILE A 84 17.27 14.51 0.33
C ILE A 84 18.00 13.41 -0.45
N VAL A 85 18.77 13.79 -1.47
CA VAL A 85 19.50 12.83 -2.32
C VAL A 85 20.57 12.07 -1.54
N SER A 86 21.23 12.71 -0.57
CA SER A 86 22.26 12.10 0.27
C SER A 86 21.71 11.34 1.49
N ALA A 87 20.40 11.38 1.73
CA ALA A 87 19.81 10.68 2.85
C ALA A 87 19.92 9.15 2.68
N GLU A 88 20.28 8.46 3.75
CA GLU A 88 20.28 6.99 3.77
C GLU A 88 18.86 6.43 3.55
N LYS A 89 17.85 7.16 4.06
CA LYS A 89 16.45 6.81 3.85
C LYS A 89 15.53 8.03 3.90
N ILE A 90 14.58 8.08 2.96
CA ILE A 90 13.58 9.13 2.85
C ILE A 90 12.25 8.59 3.35
N CYS A 91 11.76 9.12 4.46
CA CYS A 91 10.56 8.66 5.11
C CYS A 91 9.32 9.44 4.63
N TYR A 92 8.26 8.70 4.32
CA TYR A 92 6.95 9.24 3.93
C TYR A 92 7.02 10.34 2.86
N PRO A 93 7.62 10.07 1.70
CA PRO A 93 7.84 11.09 0.67
C PRO A 93 6.54 11.58 0.00
N GLY A 94 5.42 10.92 0.22
CA GLY A 94 4.18 11.13 -0.51
C GLY A 94 4.10 10.26 -1.78
N PRO A 95 2.90 10.09 -2.38
CA PRO A 95 2.73 9.14 -3.47
C PRO A 95 3.60 9.46 -4.69
N VAL A 96 3.62 10.71 -5.14
CA VAL A 96 4.40 11.12 -6.33
C VAL A 96 5.90 10.95 -6.11
N TYR A 97 6.42 11.45 -4.98
CA TYR A 97 7.85 11.36 -4.70
C TYR A 97 8.32 9.96 -4.34
N SER A 98 7.44 9.07 -3.83
CA SER A 98 7.79 7.67 -3.62
C SER A 98 8.23 7.02 -4.93
N GLU A 99 7.42 7.16 -5.98
CA GLU A 99 7.71 6.61 -7.31
C GLU A 99 8.95 7.25 -7.94
N ILE A 100 9.08 8.57 -7.86
CA ILE A 100 10.23 9.32 -8.41
C ILE A 100 11.54 8.91 -7.72
N PHE A 101 11.55 8.83 -6.40
CA PHE A 101 12.74 8.49 -5.63
C PHE A 101 13.14 7.02 -5.81
N GLU A 102 12.18 6.10 -5.87
CA GLU A 102 12.45 4.70 -6.18
C GLU A 102 13.02 4.54 -7.60
N ALA A 103 12.47 5.26 -8.59
CA ALA A 103 12.99 5.28 -9.95
C ALA A 103 14.42 5.87 -10.03
N ALA A 104 14.74 6.84 -9.16
CA ALA A 104 16.08 7.40 -9.03
C ALA A 104 17.02 6.54 -8.18
N GLY A 105 16.61 5.36 -7.72
CA GLY A 105 17.41 4.47 -6.90
C GLY A 105 17.58 4.89 -5.44
N LEU A 106 16.81 5.88 -4.97
CA LEU A 106 16.85 6.33 -3.58
C LEU A 106 16.06 5.41 -2.67
N SER A 107 16.50 5.26 -1.43
CA SER A 107 15.83 4.40 -0.45
C SER A 107 14.66 5.11 0.22
N VAL A 108 13.44 4.62 0.02
CA VAL A 108 12.22 5.17 0.63
C VAL A 108 11.69 4.27 1.75
N PHE A 109 10.95 4.87 2.68
CA PHE A 109 10.19 4.20 3.72
C PHE A 109 8.86 4.90 3.95
N PRO A 110 7.75 4.17 4.08
CA PRO A 110 7.62 2.72 3.87
C PRO A 110 7.50 2.39 2.37
N ARG A 111 8.08 1.25 1.95
CA ARG A 111 7.85 0.69 0.61
C ARG A 111 6.45 0.13 0.51
N ASN A 112 5.92 0.07 -0.71
CA ASN A 112 4.60 -0.51 -1.00
C ASN A 112 3.47 0.11 -0.16
N TYR A 113 3.63 1.37 0.23
CA TYR A 113 2.68 2.08 1.08
C TYR A 113 1.63 2.83 0.25
N TYR A 114 2.06 3.75 -0.59
CA TYR A 114 1.14 4.63 -1.33
C TYR A 114 0.39 3.91 -2.44
N HIS A 115 1.01 2.91 -3.07
CA HIS A 115 0.39 2.12 -4.13
C HIS A 115 -0.81 1.30 -3.63
N PHE A 116 -0.73 0.79 -2.40
CA PHE A 116 -1.78 -0.02 -1.78
C PHE A 116 -2.69 0.77 -0.84
N LEU A 117 -2.41 2.05 -0.61
CA LEU A 117 -3.20 2.91 0.28
C LEU A 117 -4.64 3.04 -0.21
N GLY A 118 -5.59 2.46 0.53
CA GLY A 118 -7.01 2.48 0.20
C GLY A 118 -7.39 1.79 -1.11
N ASN A 119 -6.50 0.99 -1.70
CA ASN A 119 -6.70 0.30 -2.97
C ASN A 119 -6.93 -1.21 -2.76
N LYS A 120 -8.18 -1.59 -2.47
CA LYS A 120 -8.55 -2.99 -2.20
C LYS A 120 -8.38 -3.90 -3.42
N VAL A 121 -8.52 -3.34 -4.63
CA VAL A 121 -8.32 -4.11 -5.87
C VAL A 121 -6.87 -4.55 -5.98
N ALA A 122 -5.91 -3.61 -5.88
CA ALA A 122 -4.49 -3.93 -5.95
C ALA A 122 -4.06 -4.87 -4.80
N GLN A 123 -4.62 -4.69 -3.58
CA GLN A 123 -4.34 -5.59 -2.47
C GLN A 123 -4.80 -7.02 -2.77
N THR A 124 -6.02 -7.19 -3.29
CA THR A 124 -6.57 -8.51 -3.64
C THR A 124 -5.76 -9.18 -4.75
N ASP A 125 -5.38 -8.44 -5.78
CA ASP A 125 -4.56 -8.96 -6.88
C ASP A 125 -3.17 -9.38 -6.38
N LEU A 126 -2.57 -8.60 -5.47
CA LEU A 126 -1.32 -8.96 -4.81
C LEU A 126 -1.47 -10.24 -3.96
N PHE A 127 -2.56 -10.37 -3.19
CA PHE A 127 -2.81 -11.56 -2.39
C PHE A 127 -3.01 -12.80 -3.26
N ASN A 128 -3.75 -12.68 -4.36
CA ASN A 128 -3.90 -13.76 -5.34
C ASN A 128 -2.56 -14.16 -5.95
N LEU A 129 -1.76 -13.18 -6.42
CA LEU A 129 -0.46 -13.42 -7.04
C LEU A 129 0.53 -14.11 -6.08
N LEU A 130 0.47 -13.74 -4.81
CA LEU A 130 1.35 -14.26 -3.77
C LEU A 130 0.73 -15.44 -3.00
N GLU A 131 -0.43 -15.95 -3.41
CA GLU A 131 -1.12 -17.04 -2.73
C GLU A 131 -1.31 -16.80 -1.22
N ILE A 132 -1.63 -15.55 -0.85
CA ILE A 132 -1.99 -15.19 0.53
C ILE A 132 -3.44 -15.60 0.79
N SER A 133 -3.67 -16.30 1.88
CA SER A 133 -5.03 -16.69 2.28
C SER A 133 -5.88 -15.46 2.59
N HIS A 134 -6.94 -15.26 1.83
CA HIS A 134 -7.94 -14.21 2.03
C HIS A 134 -9.33 -14.76 1.67
N PRO A 135 -10.45 -14.18 2.13
CA PRO A 135 -11.78 -14.63 1.75
C PRO A 135 -11.92 -14.58 0.22
N ARG A 136 -12.64 -15.54 -0.35
CA ARG A 136 -12.88 -15.59 -1.80
C ARG A 136 -13.42 -14.24 -2.28
N THR A 137 -12.68 -13.61 -3.18
CA THR A 137 -12.94 -12.24 -3.64
C THR A 137 -12.84 -12.18 -5.16
N LYS A 138 -13.77 -11.48 -5.79
CA LYS A 138 -13.71 -11.18 -7.24
C LYS A 138 -14.07 -9.72 -7.50
N ILE A 139 -13.44 -9.16 -8.52
CA ILE A 139 -13.69 -7.80 -9.00
C ILE A 139 -14.41 -7.88 -10.35
N TYR A 140 -15.51 -7.15 -10.49
CA TYR A 140 -16.35 -7.19 -11.68
C TYR A 140 -16.43 -5.84 -12.37
N TYR A 141 -16.14 -5.86 -13.66
CA TYR A 141 -16.21 -4.72 -14.58
C TYR A 141 -17.29 -4.96 -15.63
N GLY A 142 -17.79 -3.88 -16.23
CA GLY A 142 -18.70 -3.93 -17.39
C GLY A 142 -20.18 -4.05 -17.03
N ARG A 143 -21.01 -4.19 -18.09
CA ARG A 143 -22.47 -4.12 -17.95
C ARG A 143 -23.11 -5.38 -17.39
N ASP A 144 -22.57 -6.55 -17.69
CA ASP A 144 -23.11 -7.86 -17.30
C ASP A 144 -22.69 -8.30 -15.88
N ARG A 145 -22.12 -7.38 -15.09
CA ARG A 145 -21.57 -7.69 -13.79
C ARG A 145 -22.61 -8.25 -12.80
N LEU A 146 -23.85 -7.77 -12.85
CA LEU A 146 -24.94 -8.26 -11.98
C LEU A 146 -25.13 -9.77 -12.12
N LYS A 147 -25.40 -10.23 -13.34
CA LYS A 147 -25.60 -11.67 -13.62
C LYS A 147 -24.40 -12.53 -13.24
N ARG A 148 -23.20 -12.03 -13.49
CA ARG A 148 -21.96 -12.73 -13.16
C ARG A 148 -21.76 -12.84 -11.64
N ILE A 149 -22.06 -11.80 -10.89
CA ILE A 149 -21.98 -11.79 -9.43
C ILE A 149 -22.95 -12.81 -8.84
N GLU A 150 -24.22 -12.82 -9.27
CA GLU A 150 -25.23 -13.75 -8.79
C GLU A 150 -24.91 -15.20 -9.14
N SER A 151 -24.25 -15.44 -10.29
CA SER A 151 -23.76 -16.77 -10.66
C SER A 151 -22.60 -17.24 -9.78
N ASP A 152 -21.72 -16.31 -9.37
CA ASP A 152 -20.48 -16.64 -8.66
C ASP A 152 -20.65 -16.67 -7.13
N PHE A 153 -21.55 -15.85 -6.57
CA PHE A 153 -21.72 -15.68 -5.13
C PHE A 153 -23.16 -15.91 -4.68
N PRO A 154 -23.41 -16.94 -3.83
CA PRO A 154 -24.70 -17.09 -3.18
C PRO A 154 -24.91 -15.98 -2.12
N TYR A 155 -26.13 -15.53 -1.96
CA TYR A 155 -26.49 -14.61 -0.88
C TYR A 155 -26.45 -15.32 0.50
N PRO A 156 -26.04 -14.65 1.61
CA PRO A 156 -25.49 -13.29 1.63
C PRO A 156 -23.99 -13.27 1.27
N PHE A 157 -23.52 -12.13 0.76
CA PHE A 157 -22.11 -11.85 0.55
C PHE A 157 -21.74 -10.41 0.90
N ILE A 158 -20.46 -10.09 0.96
CA ILE A 158 -19.96 -8.74 1.22
C ILE A 158 -19.64 -8.04 -0.09
N ALA A 159 -20.09 -6.80 -0.22
CA ALA A 159 -19.59 -5.87 -1.22
C ALA A 159 -18.78 -4.76 -0.53
N LYS A 160 -17.72 -4.28 -1.17
CA LYS A 160 -16.88 -3.21 -0.61
C LYS A 160 -16.68 -2.10 -1.61
N THR A 161 -16.51 -0.87 -1.12
CA THR A 161 -16.01 0.24 -1.95
C THR A 161 -14.56 -0.09 -2.34
N PRO A 162 -14.24 -0.20 -3.64
CA PRO A 162 -12.95 -0.72 -4.10
C PRO A 162 -11.78 0.22 -3.82
N LEU A 163 -12.03 1.55 -3.84
CA LEU A 163 -10.99 2.58 -3.68
C LEU A 163 -11.43 3.64 -2.66
N GLY A 164 -10.47 4.17 -1.88
CA GLY A 164 -10.65 5.38 -1.08
C GLY A 164 -11.57 5.26 0.14
N SER A 165 -12.07 4.09 0.50
CA SER A 165 -12.88 3.92 1.71
C SER A 165 -12.03 3.60 2.93
N SER A 166 -12.43 4.13 4.08
CA SER A 166 -11.81 3.89 5.38
C SER A 166 -12.86 3.73 6.47
N GLN A 167 -12.45 3.21 7.64
CA GLN A 167 -13.28 3.11 8.84
C GLN A 167 -14.61 2.33 8.66
N GLY A 168 -14.64 1.31 7.77
CA GLY A 168 -15.83 0.47 7.56
C GLY A 168 -16.99 1.13 6.82
N SER A 169 -16.88 2.41 6.40
CA SER A 169 -17.94 3.12 5.68
C SER A 169 -18.24 2.55 4.29
N GLY A 170 -17.33 1.76 3.74
CA GLY A 170 -17.47 1.13 2.42
C GLY A 170 -17.65 -0.38 2.46
N VAL A 171 -18.30 -0.95 3.47
CA VAL A 171 -18.61 -2.39 3.59
C VAL A 171 -20.11 -2.58 3.64
N PHE A 172 -20.65 -3.37 2.73
CA PHE A 172 -22.08 -3.61 2.53
C PHE A 172 -22.36 -5.11 2.63
N LEU A 173 -23.31 -5.50 3.45
CA LEU A 173 -23.82 -6.86 3.47
C LEU A 173 -24.98 -6.97 2.48
N ILE A 174 -24.77 -7.74 1.42
CA ILE A 174 -25.73 -7.95 0.34
C ILE A 174 -26.50 -9.22 0.65
N ARG A 175 -27.78 -9.09 0.99
CA ARG A 175 -28.66 -10.22 1.37
C ARG A 175 -29.58 -10.67 0.25
N ARG A 176 -29.85 -9.78 -0.71
CA ARG A 176 -30.83 -9.98 -1.78
C ARG A 176 -30.50 -9.16 -3.02
N PRO A 177 -31.13 -9.47 -4.17
CA PRO A 177 -30.84 -8.81 -5.45
C PRO A 177 -30.99 -7.28 -5.42
N GLU A 178 -31.92 -6.75 -4.65
CA GLU A 178 -32.17 -5.31 -4.54
C GLU A 178 -30.97 -4.59 -3.89
N ASP A 179 -30.38 -5.19 -2.85
CA ASP A 179 -29.17 -4.65 -2.18
C ASP A 179 -28.00 -4.60 -3.18
N LEU A 180 -27.85 -5.65 -4.01
CA LEU A 180 -26.82 -5.70 -5.05
C LEU A 180 -27.06 -4.62 -6.10
N SER A 181 -28.28 -4.47 -6.59
CA SER A 181 -28.63 -3.47 -7.59
C SER A 181 -28.28 -2.05 -7.10
N GLN A 182 -28.65 -1.71 -5.86
CA GLN A 182 -28.33 -0.43 -5.24
C GLN A 182 -26.82 -0.20 -5.10
N TYR A 183 -26.05 -1.23 -4.71
CA TYR A 183 -24.59 -1.13 -4.63
C TYR A 183 -23.97 -0.88 -6.02
N LEU A 184 -24.46 -1.54 -7.06
CA LEU A 184 -23.94 -1.42 -8.42
C LEU A 184 -24.22 -0.06 -9.09
N GLU A 185 -25.19 0.71 -8.61
CA GLU A 185 -25.48 2.08 -9.11
C GLU A 185 -24.29 3.02 -8.86
N THR A 186 -23.59 2.85 -7.74
CA THR A 186 -22.54 3.77 -7.29
C THR A 186 -21.13 3.21 -7.34
N HIS A 187 -20.98 1.89 -7.59
CA HIS A 187 -19.65 1.23 -7.55
C HIS A 187 -19.31 0.57 -8.89
N ASN A 188 -18.26 1.08 -9.52
CA ASN A 188 -17.64 0.50 -10.72
C ASN A 188 -16.11 0.71 -10.65
N PRO A 189 -15.32 -0.36 -10.50
CA PRO A 189 -15.72 -1.77 -10.48
C PRO A 189 -16.51 -2.17 -9.22
N ALA A 190 -17.19 -3.32 -9.28
CA ALA A 190 -17.78 -3.94 -8.13
C ALA A 190 -16.78 -4.89 -7.45
N TYR A 191 -16.55 -4.70 -6.15
CA TYR A 191 -15.69 -5.57 -5.33
C TYR A 191 -16.56 -6.46 -4.47
N ILE A 192 -16.55 -7.77 -4.76
CA ILE A 192 -17.42 -8.75 -4.11
C ILE A 192 -16.57 -9.79 -3.38
N GLN A 193 -16.93 -10.07 -2.13
CA GLN A 193 -16.23 -10.99 -1.25
C GLN A 193 -17.24 -11.93 -0.56
N GLU A 194 -16.87 -13.18 -0.35
CA GLU A 194 -17.71 -14.09 0.43
C GLU A 194 -17.97 -13.56 1.85
N TYR A 195 -19.13 -13.87 2.38
CA TYR A 195 -19.47 -13.55 3.75
C TYR A 195 -18.95 -14.61 4.71
N LEU A 196 -18.09 -14.21 5.61
CA LEU A 196 -17.66 -15.01 6.75
C LEU A 196 -18.38 -14.48 8.00
N ALA A 197 -19.09 -15.35 8.70
CA ALA A 197 -19.74 -14.98 9.96
C ALA A 197 -18.69 -14.90 11.06
N LEU A 198 -18.24 -13.68 11.36
CA LEU A 198 -17.19 -13.39 12.33
C LEU A 198 -17.77 -12.64 13.53
N ASP A 199 -17.32 -12.96 14.73
CA ASP A 199 -17.59 -12.21 15.96
C ASP A 199 -16.52 -11.15 16.25
N ARG A 200 -15.34 -11.32 15.68
CA ARG A 200 -14.17 -10.45 15.87
C ARG A 200 -13.16 -10.58 14.75
N ASP A 201 -12.28 -9.62 14.65
CA ASP A 201 -11.04 -9.71 13.89
C ASP A 201 -9.83 -9.23 14.71
N LEU A 202 -8.65 -9.61 14.27
CA LEU A 202 -7.39 -9.23 14.88
C LEU A 202 -6.71 -8.14 14.04
N ARG A 203 -6.54 -6.94 14.60
CA ARG A 203 -5.63 -5.94 14.03
C ARG A 203 -4.22 -6.26 14.46
N VAL A 204 -3.33 -6.50 13.49
CA VAL A 204 -1.89 -6.68 13.70
C VAL A 204 -1.12 -5.59 12.98
N VAL A 205 -0.27 -4.86 13.69
CA VAL A 205 0.54 -3.79 13.12
C VAL A 205 1.99 -4.26 13.00
N VAL A 206 2.49 -4.21 11.77
CA VAL A 206 3.88 -4.53 11.45
C VAL A 206 4.55 -3.28 10.91
N ILE A 207 5.74 -2.94 11.42
CA ILE A 207 6.55 -1.80 10.98
C ILE A 207 8.02 -2.24 10.93
N GLY A 208 8.70 -2.03 9.79
CA GLY A 208 10.10 -2.37 9.61
C GLY A 208 10.39 -3.85 9.85
N ALA A 209 9.54 -4.74 9.34
CA ALA A 209 9.62 -6.19 9.57
C ALA A 209 9.56 -6.61 11.06
N ARG A 210 9.00 -5.77 11.93
CA ARG A 210 8.76 -6.06 13.34
C ARG A 210 7.28 -6.01 13.65
N LEU A 211 6.78 -7.01 14.39
CA LEU A 211 5.45 -6.95 14.97
C LEU A 211 5.47 -5.93 16.11
N VAL A 212 4.71 -4.84 15.95
CA VAL A 212 4.71 -3.72 16.88
C VAL A 212 3.57 -3.80 17.87
N HIS A 213 2.39 -4.18 17.38
CA HIS A 213 1.19 -4.19 18.19
C HIS A 213 0.12 -5.10 17.60
N ALA A 214 -0.68 -5.73 18.47
CA ALA A 214 -1.84 -6.52 18.06
C ALA A 214 -2.98 -6.39 19.06
N TYR A 215 -4.21 -6.43 18.58
CA TYR A 215 -5.41 -6.41 19.41
C TYR A 215 -6.64 -6.91 18.66
N TRP A 216 -7.56 -7.55 19.40
CA TRP A 216 -8.87 -7.93 18.91
C TRP A 216 -9.78 -6.70 18.78
N ARG A 217 -10.57 -6.69 17.73
CA ARG A 217 -11.73 -5.83 17.55
C ARG A 217 -12.95 -6.73 17.59
N ILE A 218 -13.71 -6.63 18.67
CA ILE A 218 -14.88 -7.47 18.93
C ILE A 218 -16.11 -6.72 18.46
N HIS A 219 -16.96 -7.39 17.67
CA HIS A 219 -18.22 -6.81 17.17
C HIS A 219 -19.20 -6.54 18.31
N ARG A 220 -20.08 -5.59 18.11
CA ARG A 220 -21.31 -5.53 18.89
C ARG A 220 -22.28 -6.55 18.34
N GLU A 221 -23.07 -7.13 19.20
CA GLU A 221 -24.16 -8.02 18.83
C GLU A 221 -25.06 -7.36 17.77
N GLY A 222 -25.27 -8.05 16.64
CA GLY A 222 -26.07 -7.57 15.51
C GLY A 222 -25.32 -6.70 14.47
N ASP A 223 -24.06 -6.31 14.69
CA ASP A 223 -23.28 -5.59 13.68
C ASP A 223 -22.26 -6.56 13.01
N PHE A 224 -22.27 -6.57 11.69
CA PHE A 224 -21.33 -7.37 10.89
C PHE A 224 -20.01 -6.63 10.60
N ARG A 225 -19.88 -5.37 11.06
CA ARG A 225 -18.73 -4.48 10.79
C ARG A 225 -17.87 -4.31 12.03
N ASN A 226 -16.54 -4.46 11.88
CA ASN A 226 -15.54 -4.37 12.95
C ASN A 226 -15.12 -2.93 13.23
N ASN A 227 -16.04 -1.97 13.25
CA ASN A 227 -15.65 -0.58 13.36
C ASN A 227 -15.58 -0.11 14.82
N ILE A 228 -14.35 0.07 15.36
CA ILE A 228 -14.11 0.64 16.68
C ILE A 228 -14.70 2.06 16.78
N ALA A 229 -14.67 2.84 15.69
CA ALA A 229 -15.26 4.18 15.66
C ALA A 229 -16.79 4.16 15.88
N GLN A 230 -17.44 3.01 15.67
CA GLN A 230 -18.87 2.79 15.94
C GLN A 230 -19.11 2.03 17.26
N GLY A 231 -18.09 1.89 18.11
CA GLY A 231 -18.19 1.37 19.45
C GLY A 231 -17.82 -0.11 19.62
N GLY A 232 -17.03 -0.69 18.72
CA GLY A 232 -16.41 -1.99 18.92
C GLY A 232 -15.51 -2.03 20.15
N ILE A 233 -15.38 -3.20 20.77
CA ILE A 233 -14.55 -3.42 21.97
C ILE A 233 -13.15 -3.83 21.54
N ILE A 234 -12.11 -3.25 22.17
CA ILE A 234 -10.71 -3.68 22.01
C ILE A 234 -10.37 -4.62 23.16
N SER A 235 -9.79 -5.79 22.83
CA SER A 235 -9.18 -6.70 23.78
C SER A 235 -7.74 -7.04 23.36
N PHE A 236 -6.87 -7.22 24.36
CA PHE A 236 -5.47 -7.60 24.16
C PHE A 236 -5.18 -9.03 24.65
N GLU A 237 -6.21 -9.73 25.06
CA GLU A 237 -6.08 -11.03 25.71
C GLU A 237 -6.14 -12.17 24.69
N ASN A 238 -5.46 -13.26 25.00
CA ASN A 238 -5.54 -14.51 24.25
C ASN A 238 -5.33 -14.37 22.73
N ILE A 239 -4.32 -13.57 22.34
CA ILE A 239 -3.94 -13.45 20.91
C ILE A 239 -3.11 -14.68 20.53
N PRO A 240 -3.56 -15.50 19.55
CA PRO A 240 -2.83 -16.70 19.15
C PRO A 240 -1.50 -16.36 18.48
N ALA A 241 -0.42 -17.02 18.88
CA ALA A 241 0.89 -16.86 18.24
C ALA A 241 0.81 -17.16 16.72
N ALA A 242 0.07 -18.20 16.33
CA ALA A 242 -0.12 -18.57 14.92
C ALA A 242 -0.78 -17.46 14.08
N ALA A 243 -1.66 -16.64 14.67
CA ALA A 243 -2.23 -15.47 13.98
C ALA A 243 -1.18 -14.37 13.78
N LEU A 244 -0.28 -14.19 14.74
CA LEU A 244 0.82 -13.23 14.66
C LEU A 244 1.85 -13.67 13.61
N ASP A 245 2.21 -14.95 13.61
CA ASP A 245 3.10 -15.54 12.60
C ASP A 245 2.53 -15.42 11.19
N PHE A 246 1.23 -15.67 11.04
CA PHE A 246 0.53 -15.46 9.77
C PHE A 246 0.59 -13.98 9.33
N ALA A 247 0.34 -13.03 10.24
CA ALA A 247 0.44 -11.61 9.93
C ALA A 247 1.85 -11.21 9.49
N MET A 248 2.88 -11.68 10.19
CA MET A 248 4.27 -11.43 9.82
C MET A 248 4.61 -12.03 8.46
N HIS A 249 4.16 -13.27 8.20
CA HIS A 249 4.33 -13.91 6.89
C HIS A 249 3.72 -13.04 5.77
N VAL A 250 2.48 -12.56 5.95
CA VAL A 250 1.81 -11.69 4.98
C VAL A 250 2.57 -10.40 4.75
N ALA A 251 2.96 -9.69 5.83
CA ALA A 251 3.67 -8.41 5.72
C ALA A 251 5.00 -8.57 4.97
N LEU A 252 5.78 -9.61 5.29
CA LEU A 252 7.06 -9.91 4.65
C LEU A 252 6.90 -10.31 3.19
N LYS A 253 5.95 -11.21 2.89
CA LYS A 253 5.71 -11.71 1.53
C LYS A 253 5.20 -10.61 0.60
N CYS A 254 4.34 -9.71 1.11
CA CYS A 254 3.87 -8.53 0.39
C CYS A 254 4.87 -7.36 0.39
N ARG A 255 6.00 -7.47 1.09
CA ARG A 255 7.01 -6.42 1.27
C ARG A 255 6.41 -5.11 1.80
N PHE A 256 5.48 -5.21 2.73
CA PHE A 256 4.92 -4.06 3.42
C PHE A 256 5.84 -3.64 4.56
N ASP A 257 6.48 -2.48 4.44
CA ASP A 257 7.33 -1.94 5.51
C ASP A 257 6.51 -1.37 6.67
N GLU A 258 5.28 -0.90 6.40
CA GLU A 258 4.34 -0.47 7.43
C GLU A 258 2.91 -0.85 7.01
N VAL A 259 2.24 -1.61 7.85
CA VAL A 259 0.87 -2.06 7.60
C VAL A 259 0.13 -2.41 8.89
N GLY A 260 -1.17 -2.12 8.94
CA GLY A 260 -2.13 -2.67 9.89
C GLY A 260 -2.98 -3.73 9.19
N LEU A 261 -2.67 -5.00 9.42
CA LEU A 261 -3.42 -6.12 8.84
C LEU A 261 -4.66 -6.41 9.68
N ASP A 262 -5.78 -6.61 9.01
CA ASP A 262 -7.00 -7.14 9.59
C ASP A 262 -7.07 -8.63 9.28
N ILE A 263 -7.02 -9.46 10.31
CA ILE A 263 -6.96 -10.91 10.20
C ILE A 263 -8.14 -11.52 10.93
N CYS A 264 -8.76 -12.53 10.33
CA CYS A 264 -9.73 -13.38 11.00
C CYS A 264 -9.31 -14.83 11.00
N GLU A 265 -9.85 -15.58 11.94
CA GLU A 265 -9.86 -17.04 11.92
C GLU A 265 -11.25 -17.53 11.52
N TYR A 266 -11.30 -18.41 10.53
CA TYR A 266 -12.53 -19.05 10.07
C TYR A 266 -12.27 -20.49 9.67
N ALA A 267 -13.07 -21.41 10.20
CA ALA A 267 -12.92 -22.84 9.95
C ALA A 267 -11.49 -23.37 10.20
N GLY A 268 -10.82 -22.89 11.25
CA GLY A 268 -9.46 -23.31 11.63
C GLY A 268 -8.35 -22.76 10.72
N LYS A 269 -8.61 -21.73 9.91
CA LYS A 269 -7.63 -21.08 9.03
C LYS A 269 -7.64 -19.58 9.25
N TYR A 270 -6.47 -18.95 9.09
CA TYR A 270 -6.33 -17.50 9.10
C TYR A 270 -6.48 -16.91 7.70
N PHE A 271 -7.18 -15.78 7.63
CA PHE A 271 -7.42 -15.02 6.41
C PHE A 271 -7.09 -13.55 6.64
N VAL A 272 -6.49 -12.89 5.65
CA VAL A 272 -6.37 -11.43 5.60
C VAL A 272 -7.66 -10.84 5.04
N LEU A 273 -8.32 -10.01 5.81
CA LEU A 273 -9.52 -9.27 5.39
C LEU A 273 -9.17 -8.00 4.62
N GLU A 274 -8.10 -7.31 5.06
CA GLU A 274 -7.64 -6.04 4.50
C GLU A 274 -6.22 -5.69 4.98
N ALA A 275 -5.44 -5.00 4.14
CA ALA A 275 -4.17 -4.38 4.50
C ALA A 275 -4.34 -2.85 4.57
N ASN A 276 -4.19 -2.28 5.75
CA ASN A 276 -4.38 -0.85 6.00
C ASN A 276 -3.03 -0.15 6.15
N MET A 277 -2.66 0.69 5.17
CA MET A 277 -1.44 1.51 5.25
C MET A 277 -1.64 2.67 6.23
N VAL A 278 -2.86 3.22 6.31
CA VAL A 278 -3.29 4.14 7.37
C VAL A 278 -4.30 3.43 8.25
N TYR A 279 -4.00 3.27 9.51
CA TYR A 279 -4.80 2.53 10.48
C TYR A 279 -5.06 3.35 11.74
N GLY A 280 -6.16 3.02 12.44
CA GLY A 280 -6.54 3.68 13.68
C GLY A 280 -5.52 3.44 14.81
N GLN A 281 -5.24 4.48 15.58
CA GLN A 281 -4.28 4.45 16.69
C GLN A 281 -4.92 4.17 18.04
N GLU A 282 -6.18 3.74 18.09
CA GLU A 282 -6.89 3.51 19.35
C GLU A 282 -6.22 2.46 20.24
N GLY A 283 -5.80 1.33 19.64
CA GLY A 283 -5.07 0.29 20.34
C GLY A 283 -3.74 0.79 20.91
N PHE A 284 -3.01 1.63 20.17
CA PHE A 284 -1.76 2.26 20.63
C PHE A 284 -2.01 3.16 21.83
N ARG A 285 -3.02 4.04 21.78
CA ARG A 285 -3.38 4.94 22.87
C ARG A 285 -3.75 4.18 24.14
N LYS A 286 -4.53 3.09 24.02
CA LYS A 286 -4.91 2.25 25.16
C LYS A 286 -3.73 1.54 25.84
N LYS A 287 -2.65 1.29 25.10
CA LYS A 287 -1.41 0.68 25.62
C LYS A 287 -0.32 1.71 25.95
N GLY A 288 -0.58 3.02 25.78
CA GLY A 288 0.42 4.06 26.01
C GLY A 288 1.60 4.02 25.04
N LEU A 289 1.41 3.47 23.83
CA LEU A 289 2.46 3.35 22.81
C LEU A 289 2.45 4.57 21.90
N ASP A 290 3.63 5.16 21.65
CA ASP A 290 3.83 6.22 20.67
C ASP A 290 4.38 5.64 19.37
N ILE A 291 3.53 5.60 18.33
CA ILE A 291 3.92 5.08 17.01
C ILE A 291 5.03 5.92 16.36
N HIS A 292 5.10 7.23 16.64
CA HIS A 292 6.12 8.09 16.05
C HIS A 292 7.50 7.77 16.63
N GLN A 293 7.55 7.50 17.93
CA GLN A 293 8.78 7.06 18.60
C GLN A 293 9.18 5.66 18.13
N ILE A 294 8.25 4.72 18.04
CA ILE A 294 8.51 3.37 17.53
C ILE A 294 9.14 3.40 16.14
N ILE A 295 8.63 4.23 15.23
CA ILE A 295 9.19 4.38 13.89
C ILE A 295 10.58 5.01 13.95
N ALA A 296 10.78 6.03 14.78
CA ALA A 296 12.09 6.67 14.93
C ALA A 296 13.15 5.70 15.48
N ASP A 297 12.78 4.86 16.44
CA ASP A 297 13.67 3.88 17.07
C ASP A 297 14.10 2.76 16.10
N LEU A 298 13.30 2.45 15.07
CA LEU A 298 13.68 1.49 14.05
C LEU A 298 14.96 1.86 13.30
N PHE A 299 15.27 3.13 13.25
CA PHE A 299 16.39 3.67 12.48
C PHE A 299 17.51 4.22 13.38
N SER A 300 17.35 4.12 14.69
CA SER A 300 18.34 4.63 15.66
C SER A 300 19.41 3.60 16.02
N THR A 301 19.27 2.38 15.51
CA THR A 301 20.24 1.27 15.62
C THR A 301 21.02 1.13 14.34
#